data_567e8a73364c022b405f30e07c08692c
#
_entry.id   567e8a73364c022b405f30e07c08692c
#
_cell.length_a   1.000
_cell.length_b   1.000
_cell.length_c   1.000
_cell.angle_alpha   90.00
_cell.angle_beta   90.00
_cell.angle_gamma   90.00
#
_symmetry.space_group_name_H-M   'P 1'
#
loop_
_entity.id
_entity.type
_entity.pdbx_description
1 polymer ?
#
loop_
_entity_poly.entity_id
_entity_poly.type
_entity_poly.pdbx_seq_one_letter_code
_entity_poly.pdbx_strand_id
1 'polypeptide(L)'
;MRVMRILFTAAMLAGSMYAADLKLGLIGTDTSHVIAFTKIFNDPSAPGHVPGARVVAAYKGGSPDIESSRSRVDGYAKELAEKWNVEICQDIKSLVGKVDAVLIESVDGRKHLPQFKEVIAAGKKPVFIDKPLAATLEDAREIHRLAKQAGVPWTSASSLRWYEMATTMKHADTKSVMTWGPGPEEKTHYLDLSWYAIHPVELMYALMGPGCVEVSRTSAADGDMIVGKWKDGRIGSVRTGKPYSDYGALVFRGKTTMQSNPKMRGGYGTMLAELVKFFRDGTLPVPNEETIEIFAFMDAAQKSKEKGGRPVALR
;
A
#
# COMPACT_ATOMS: atom_id res chain seq x y z
N MET A 1 34.88 -21.74 65.12
CA MET A 1 35.21 -21.19 63.77
C MET A 1 34.00 -21.27 62.87
N ARG A 2 33.34 -20.15 62.63
CA ARG A 2 32.20 -20.07 61.69
C ARG A 2 32.72 -19.56 60.33
N VAL A 3 32.59 -20.38 59.30
CA VAL A 3 32.96 -20.03 57.92
C VAL A 3 31.75 -19.32 57.28
N MET A 4 31.92 -18.04 57.01
CA MET A 4 30.93 -17.20 56.33
C MET A 4 31.04 -17.40 54.81
N ARG A 5 30.06 -18.05 54.19
CA ARG A 5 29.97 -18.18 52.72
C ARG A 5 29.36 -16.89 52.15
N ILE A 6 30.17 -16.13 51.41
CA ILE A 6 29.74 -14.99 50.61
C ILE A 6 29.20 -15.52 49.28
N LEU A 7 27.90 -15.42 49.07
CA LEU A 7 27.24 -15.66 47.77
C LEU A 7 27.39 -14.41 46.91
N PHE A 8 28.22 -14.48 45.89
CA PHE A 8 28.24 -13.49 44.82
C PHE A 8 27.07 -13.76 43.87
N THR A 9 26.02 -12.95 43.92
CA THR A 9 24.95 -12.91 42.92
C THR A 9 25.42 -12.07 41.73
N ALA A 10 25.80 -12.74 40.63
CA ALA A 10 26.04 -12.08 39.36
C ALA A 10 24.70 -11.72 38.76
N ALA A 11 24.32 -10.44 38.81
CA ALA A 11 23.18 -9.90 38.04
C ALA A 11 23.61 -9.85 36.57
N MET A 12 23.11 -10.79 35.75
CA MET A 12 23.17 -10.68 34.31
C MET A 12 22.24 -9.54 33.88
N LEU A 13 22.80 -8.39 33.54
CA LEU A 13 22.12 -7.38 32.73
C LEU A 13 21.91 -7.97 31.32
N ALA A 14 20.73 -8.51 31.08
CA ALA A 14 20.25 -8.77 29.73
C ALA A 14 19.96 -7.40 29.08
N GLY A 15 20.98 -6.78 28.52
CA GLY A 15 20.83 -5.64 27.64
C GLY A 15 20.04 -6.11 26.41
N SER A 16 18.80 -5.66 26.25
CA SER A 16 18.09 -5.79 25.00
C SER A 16 18.93 -5.12 23.92
N MET A 17 19.62 -5.92 23.12
CA MET A 17 20.23 -5.44 21.89
C MET A 17 19.09 -5.02 20.96
N TYR A 18 18.69 -3.75 21.02
CA TYR A 18 17.85 -3.20 19.98
C TYR A 18 18.63 -3.34 18.67
N ALA A 19 18.08 -4.12 17.74
CA ALA A 19 18.62 -4.14 16.39
C ALA A 19 18.61 -2.70 15.85
N ALA A 20 19.67 -2.31 15.13
CA ALA A 20 19.76 -0.98 14.54
C ALA A 20 18.53 -0.70 13.65
N ASP A 21 18.13 0.56 13.59
CA ASP A 21 17.04 0.97 12.71
C ASP A 21 17.37 0.66 11.25
N LEU A 22 16.39 0.11 10.52
CA LEU A 22 16.48 -0.06 9.09
C LEU A 22 16.56 1.31 8.41
N LYS A 23 17.51 1.47 7.50
CA LYS A 23 17.62 2.65 6.66
C LYS A 23 16.68 2.52 5.48
N LEU A 24 15.71 3.42 5.36
CA LEU A 24 14.72 3.44 4.30
C LEU A 24 15.04 4.50 3.26
N GLY A 25 14.82 4.16 1.98
CA GLY A 25 14.95 5.07 0.85
C GLY A 25 13.59 5.30 0.18
N LEU A 26 13.28 6.55 -0.15
CA LEU A 26 12.08 6.95 -0.87
C LEU A 26 12.40 7.21 -2.34
N ILE A 27 11.62 6.65 -3.26
CA ILE A 27 11.69 6.94 -4.70
C ILE A 27 10.39 7.63 -5.12
N GLY A 28 10.50 8.88 -5.58
CA GLY A 28 9.37 9.77 -5.83
C GLY A 28 9.06 10.63 -4.58
N THR A 29 9.01 11.96 -4.78
CA THR A 29 8.72 12.92 -3.70
C THR A 29 7.49 13.76 -4.03
N ASP A 30 6.52 13.19 -4.78
CA ASP A 30 5.37 13.91 -5.33
C ASP A 30 4.02 13.50 -4.71
N THR A 31 4.04 12.66 -3.68
CA THR A 31 2.87 12.28 -2.86
C THR A 31 3.01 12.78 -1.42
N SER A 32 1.88 13.08 -0.78
CA SER A 32 1.87 13.43 0.66
C SER A 32 2.31 12.29 1.57
N HIS A 33 2.35 11.05 1.07
CA HIS A 33 2.80 9.88 1.82
C HIS A 33 4.26 10.02 2.23
N VAL A 34 5.15 10.55 1.38
CA VAL A 34 6.57 10.70 1.71
C VAL A 34 6.80 11.53 2.98
N ILE A 35 6.02 12.59 3.17
CA ILE A 35 6.10 13.41 4.38
C ILE A 35 5.45 12.70 5.57
N ALA A 36 4.27 12.11 5.37
CA ALA A 36 3.55 11.40 6.42
C ALA A 36 4.34 10.19 6.94
N PHE A 37 4.91 9.37 6.05
CA PHE A 37 5.70 8.20 6.42
C PHE A 37 7.01 8.60 7.07
N THR A 38 7.71 9.60 6.52
CA THR A 38 8.94 10.12 7.13
C THR A 38 8.68 10.63 8.55
N LYS A 39 7.59 11.37 8.78
CA LYS A 39 7.22 11.82 10.11
C LYS A 39 6.98 10.65 11.07
N ILE A 40 6.24 9.63 10.65
CA ILE A 40 5.92 8.46 11.49
C ILE A 40 7.18 7.66 11.83
N PHE A 41 8.14 7.53 10.91
CA PHE A 41 9.38 6.81 11.17
C PHE A 41 10.43 7.65 11.91
N ASN A 42 10.56 8.94 11.59
CA ASN A 42 11.69 9.75 12.03
C ASN A 42 11.41 10.60 13.28
N ASP A 43 10.15 10.78 13.67
CA ASP A 43 9.75 11.57 14.83
C ASP A 43 9.17 10.69 15.94
N PRO A 44 9.96 10.40 17.02
CA PRO A 44 9.46 9.60 18.14
C PRO A 44 8.24 10.19 18.87
N SER A 45 7.97 11.49 18.70
CA SER A 45 6.81 12.16 19.30
C SER A 45 5.57 12.15 18.39
N ALA A 46 5.70 11.67 17.15
CA ALA A 46 4.58 11.64 16.21
C ALA A 46 3.49 10.65 16.66
N PRO A 47 2.21 11.03 16.59
CA PRO A 47 1.13 10.06 16.76
C PRO A 47 1.27 8.88 15.80
N GLY A 48 1.30 7.66 16.35
CA GLY A 48 1.49 6.45 15.56
C GLY A 48 2.93 6.20 15.11
N HIS A 49 3.91 6.79 15.81
CA HIS A 49 5.35 6.52 15.57
C HIS A 49 5.63 5.01 15.51
N VAL A 50 6.43 4.62 14.54
CA VAL A 50 6.85 3.22 14.29
C VAL A 50 8.37 3.14 14.47
N PRO A 51 8.85 2.53 15.55
CA PRO A 51 10.28 2.36 15.79
C PRO A 51 10.89 1.25 14.92
N GLY A 52 12.21 1.25 14.81
CA GLY A 52 12.98 0.19 14.15
C GLY A 52 13.23 0.43 12.67
N ALA A 53 12.84 1.59 12.14
CA ALA A 53 13.18 2.03 10.79
C ALA A 53 13.27 3.57 10.74
N ARG A 54 14.05 4.07 9.78
CA ARG A 54 14.24 5.51 9.57
C ARG A 54 14.43 5.83 8.10
N VAL A 55 13.72 6.83 7.59
CA VAL A 55 13.95 7.39 6.26
C VAL A 55 15.23 8.22 6.27
N VAL A 56 16.19 7.88 5.42
CA VAL A 56 17.52 8.51 5.39
C VAL A 56 17.90 9.09 4.03
N ALA A 57 17.27 8.60 2.95
CA ALA A 57 17.57 9.04 1.59
C ALA A 57 16.30 9.11 0.74
N ALA A 58 16.28 9.98 -0.26
CA ALA A 58 15.20 10.08 -1.24
C ALA A 58 15.74 10.39 -2.63
N TYR A 59 15.06 9.87 -3.65
CA TYR A 59 15.22 10.26 -5.05
C TYR A 59 13.96 11.02 -5.50
N LYS A 60 14.15 12.19 -6.08
CA LYS A 60 13.07 13.12 -6.34
C LYS A 60 11.98 12.57 -7.28
N GLY A 61 12.34 12.02 -8.44
CA GLY A 61 11.39 11.52 -9.43
C GLY A 61 10.44 12.61 -9.96
N GLY A 62 9.18 12.22 -10.13
CA GLY A 62 8.08 13.10 -10.58
C GLY A 62 7.61 12.84 -12.00
N SER A 63 6.38 13.29 -12.32
CA SER A 63 5.72 13.20 -13.61
C SER A 63 5.24 14.59 -14.04
N PRO A 64 5.88 15.22 -15.05
CA PRO A 64 5.58 16.59 -15.45
C PRO A 64 4.20 16.78 -16.08
N ASP A 65 3.60 15.70 -16.59
CA ASP A 65 2.28 15.66 -17.21
C ASP A 65 1.13 15.43 -16.20
N ILE A 66 1.45 15.16 -14.92
CA ILE A 66 0.48 15.04 -13.83
C ILE A 66 0.59 16.28 -12.94
N GLU A 67 -0.49 17.07 -12.86
CA GLU A 67 -0.53 18.33 -12.09
C GLU A 67 -0.17 18.12 -10.61
N SER A 68 -0.73 17.09 -9.98
CA SER A 68 -0.48 16.79 -8.58
C SER A 68 0.96 16.37 -8.29
N SER A 69 1.66 15.79 -9.28
CA SER A 69 3.10 15.49 -9.21
C SER A 69 3.92 16.77 -9.36
N ARG A 70 3.71 17.48 -10.48
CA ARG A 70 4.46 18.67 -10.84
C ARG A 70 4.43 19.76 -9.77
N SER A 71 3.27 19.97 -9.14
CA SER A 71 3.08 21.02 -8.11
C SER A 71 3.69 20.68 -6.75
N ARG A 72 4.03 19.40 -6.47
CA ARG A 72 4.45 18.96 -5.14
C ARG A 72 5.90 18.48 -5.06
N VAL A 73 6.42 17.90 -6.13
CA VAL A 73 7.69 17.16 -6.16
C VAL A 73 8.87 17.94 -5.58
N ASP A 74 9.01 19.22 -5.92
CA ASP A 74 10.10 20.08 -5.43
C ASP A 74 9.90 20.48 -3.96
N GLY A 75 8.67 20.81 -3.58
CA GLY A 75 8.33 21.22 -2.21
C GLY A 75 8.57 20.09 -1.21
N TYR A 76 8.14 18.88 -1.52
CA TYR A 76 8.35 17.73 -0.64
C TYR A 76 9.82 17.29 -0.61
N ALA A 77 10.55 17.33 -1.73
CA ALA A 77 11.99 17.06 -1.72
C ALA A 77 12.73 18.05 -0.80
N LYS A 78 12.38 19.32 -0.88
CA LYS A 78 12.94 20.37 -0.01
C LYS A 78 12.60 20.12 1.47
N GLU A 79 11.33 19.81 1.78
CA GLU A 79 10.90 19.52 3.16
C GLU A 79 11.63 18.29 3.73
N LEU A 80 11.79 17.21 2.95
CA LEU A 80 12.54 16.02 3.35
C LEU A 80 13.99 16.38 3.72
N ALA A 81 14.65 17.19 2.91
CA ALA A 81 16.04 17.59 3.16
C ALA A 81 16.16 18.51 4.38
N GLU A 82 15.39 19.60 4.42
CA GLU A 82 15.57 20.67 5.41
C GLU A 82 15.00 20.32 6.79
N LYS A 83 13.84 19.66 6.84
CA LYS A 83 13.15 19.35 8.10
C LYS A 83 13.50 17.98 8.66
N TRP A 84 13.74 17.00 7.78
CA TRP A 84 13.91 15.61 8.19
C TRP A 84 15.37 15.11 8.05
N ASN A 85 16.27 15.96 7.51
CA ASN A 85 17.67 15.61 7.23
C ASN A 85 17.79 14.34 6.35
N VAL A 86 16.90 14.22 5.36
CA VAL A 86 16.90 13.14 4.37
C VAL A 86 17.78 13.57 3.19
N GLU A 87 18.74 12.75 2.82
CA GLU A 87 19.63 13.03 1.70
C GLU A 87 18.87 12.90 0.37
N ILE A 88 18.90 13.94 -0.49
CA ILE A 88 18.33 13.87 -1.83
C ILE A 88 19.39 13.35 -2.79
N CYS A 89 19.22 12.12 -3.24
CA CYS A 89 20.11 11.42 -4.16
C CYS A 89 19.88 11.86 -5.61
N GLN A 90 20.94 11.83 -6.43
CA GLN A 90 20.87 12.21 -7.85
C GLN A 90 20.23 11.12 -8.71
N ASP A 91 20.35 9.85 -8.30
CA ASP A 91 19.81 8.69 -9.00
C ASP A 91 19.39 7.57 -8.04
N ILE A 92 18.62 6.61 -8.56
CA ILE A 92 18.13 5.45 -7.79
C ILE A 92 19.29 4.54 -7.36
N LYS A 93 20.32 4.41 -8.16
CA LYS A 93 21.48 3.56 -7.85
C LYS A 93 22.21 4.04 -6.60
N SER A 94 22.47 5.34 -6.49
CA SER A 94 23.11 5.94 -5.32
C SER A 94 22.25 5.83 -4.08
N LEU A 95 20.91 5.95 -4.19
CA LEU A 95 19.97 5.73 -3.11
C LEU A 95 20.03 4.28 -2.61
N VAL A 96 19.90 3.29 -3.50
CA VAL A 96 19.88 1.86 -3.15
C VAL A 96 21.16 1.43 -2.43
N GLY A 97 22.31 2.03 -2.77
CA GLY A 97 23.58 1.79 -2.08
C GLY A 97 23.64 2.25 -0.61
N LYS A 98 22.70 3.09 -0.17
CA LYS A 98 22.71 3.71 1.16
C LYS A 98 21.67 3.12 2.12
N VAL A 99 20.75 2.30 1.63
CA VAL A 99 19.55 1.87 2.37
C VAL A 99 19.42 0.36 2.47
N ASP A 100 18.60 -0.09 3.42
CA ASP A 100 18.29 -1.51 3.64
C ASP A 100 17.01 -1.92 2.91
N ALA A 101 16.06 -1.00 2.73
CA ALA A 101 14.82 -1.22 2.02
C ALA A 101 14.39 0.04 1.26
N VAL A 102 13.53 -0.15 0.25
CA VAL A 102 13.07 0.93 -0.64
C VAL A 102 11.55 1.04 -0.60
N LEU A 103 11.05 2.28 -0.56
CA LEU A 103 9.65 2.63 -0.77
C LEU A 103 9.56 3.41 -2.09
N ILE A 104 8.87 2.86 -3.08
CA ILE A 104 8.54 3.55 -4.32
C ILE A 104 7.22 4.27 -4.09
N GLU A 105 7.29 5.61 -4.03
CA GLU A 105 6.22 6.49 -3.61
C GLU A 105 5.74 7.45 -4.72
N SER A 106 6.23 7.29 -5.95
CA SER A 106 5.75 8.11 -7.07
C SER A 106 4.23 8.04 -7.17
N VAL A 107 3.56 9.20 -7.26
CA VAL A 107 2.09 9.21 -7.38
C VAL A 107 1.60 8.57 -8.67
N ASP A 108 2.45 8.56 -9.68
CA ASP A 108 2.21 8.03 -11.03
C ASP A 108 2.58 6.55 -11.14
N GLY A 109 1.58 5.67 -11.18
CA GLY A 109 1.78 4.24 -11.35
C GLY A 109 2.54 3.82 -12.62
N ARG A 110 2.62 4.67 -13.64
CA ARG A 110 3.44 4.44 -14.86
C ARG A 110 4.95 4.45 -14.57
N LYS A 111 5.35 5.10 -13.48
CA LYS A 111 6.77 5.20 -13.07
C LYS A 111 7.24 3.98 -12.28
N HIS A 112 6.35 3.20 -11.68
CA HIS A 112 6.71 2.16 -10.72
C HIS A 112 7.51 1.02 -11.36
N LEU A 113 7.08 0.50 -12.52
CA LEU A 113 7.82 -0.56 -13.21
C LEU A 113 9.24 -0.12 -13.65
N PRO A 114 9.45 1.05 -14.30
CA PRO A 114 10.80 1.55 -14.59
C PRO A 114 11.66 1.71 -13.32
N GLN A 115 11.15 2.34 -12.27
CA GLN A 115 11.86 2.54 -11.01
C GLN A 115 12.20 1.21 -10.32
N PHE A 116 11.28 0.25 -10.32
CA PHE A 116 11.52 -1.09 -9.79
C PHE A 116 12.64 -1.83 -10.53
N LYS A 117 12.71 -1.71 -11.87
CA LYS A 117 13.81 -2.25 -12.67
C LYS A 117 15.16 -1.65 -12.26
N GLU A 118 15.22 -0.34 -12.01
CA GLU A 118 16.44 0.32 -11.53
C GLU A 118 16.85 -0.16 -10.12
N VAL A 119 15.88 -0.34 -9.21
CA VAL A 119 16.16 -0.90 -7.87
C VAL A 119 16.75 -2.31 -7.97
N ILE A 120 16.16 -3.19 -8.79
CA ILE A 120 16.67 -4.55 -9.00
C ILE A 120 18.11 -4.52 -9.54
N ALA A 121 18.37 -3.66 -10.53
CA ALA A 121 19.69 -3.53 -11.12
C ALA A 121 20.73 -2.98 -10.14
N ALA A 122 20.32 -2.13 -9.20
CA ALA A 122 21.22 -1.46 -8.27
C ALA A 122 21.58 -2.30 -7.02
N GLY A 123 20.69 -3.21 -6.52
CA GLY A 123 21.04 -3.90 -5.29
C GLY A 123 20.05 -4.85 -4.66
N LYS A 124 18.98 -5.25 -5.32
CA LYS A 124 18.04 -6.29 -4.86
C LYS A 124 17.52 -6.10 -3.42
N LYS A 125 17.15 -4.87 -3.07
CA LYS A 125 16.57 -4.56 -1.75
C LYS A 125 15.10 -4.96 -1.70
N PRO A 126 14.53 -5.31 -0.53
CA PRO A 126 13.08 -5.44 -0.37
C PRO A 126 12.39 -4.12 -0.68
N VAL A 127 11.22 -4.20 -1.35
CA VAL A 127 10.53 -3.01 -1.90
C VAL A 127 9.07 -2.97 -1.46
N PHE A 128 8.66 -1.86 -0.89
CA PHE A 128 7.25 -1.45 -0.87
C PHE A 128 6.99 -0.55 -2.08
N ILE A 129 5.92 -0.82 -2.81
CA ILE A 129 5.45 0.04 -3.91
C ILE A 129 4.10 0.62 -3.47
N ASP A 130 4.03 1.94 -3.34
CA ASP A 130 2.77 2.59 -2.95
C ASP A 130 1.68 2.35 -3.98
N LYS A 131 0.46 2.51 -3.59
CA LYS A 131 -0.69 2.40 -4.49
C LYS A 131 -0.73 3.59 -5.50
N PRO A 132 -1.12 3.34 -6.73
CA PRO A 132 -1.38 2.02 -7.31
C PRO A 132 -0.07 1.30 -7.63
N LEU A 133 0.00 -0.02 -7.48
CA LEU A 133 1.19 -0.81 -7.87
C LEU A 133 1.68 -0.46 -9.29
N ALA A 134 0.77 -0.20 -10.22
CA ALA A 134 1.06 0.16 -11.60
C ALA A 134 -0.15 0.89 -12.24
N ALA A 135 0.01 1.40 -13.46
CA ALA A 135 -1.09 2.00 -14.23
C ALA A 135 -1.86 0.98 -15.08
N THR A 136 -1.33 -0.23 -15.26
CA THR A 136 -1.92 -1.33 -16.04
C THR A 136 -1.77 -2.67 -15.34
N LEU A 137 -2.62 -3.65 -15.67
CA LEU A 137 -2.45 -5.04 -15.20
C LEU A 137 -1.17 -5.68 -15.76
N GLU A 138 -0.78 -5.35 -16.98
CA GLU A 138 0.43 -5.86 -17.62
C GLU A 138 1.67 -5.46 -16.81
N ASP A 139 1.81 -4.18 -16.49
CA ASP A 139 2.94 -3.68 -15.70
C ASP A 139 2.94 -4.26 -14.27
N ALA A 140 1.77 -4.43 -13.65
CA ALA A 140 1.65 -5.08 -12.34
C ALA A 140 2.18 -6.54 -12.37
N ARG A 141 1.80 -7.30 -13.40
CA ARG A 141 2.30 -8.66 -13.63
C ARG A 141 3.79 -8.69 -13.94
N GLU A 142 4.27 -7.72 -14.68
CA GLU A 142 5.71 -7.63 -15.03
C GLU A 142 6.54 -7.31 -13.78
N ILE A 143 6.08 -6.43 -12.87
CA ILE A 143 6.72 -6.20 -11.57
C ILE A 143 6.81 -7.52 -10.80
N HIS A 144 5.70 -8.26 -10.68
CA HIS A 144 5.67 -9.56 -9.98
C HIS A 144 6.64 -10.56 -10.62
N ARG A 145 6.64 -10.68 -11.95
CA ARG A 145 7.52 -11.59 -12.70
C ARG A 145 9.00 -11.25 -12.48
N LEU A 146 9.37 -9.99 -12.59
CA LEU A 146 10.75 -9.52 -12.39
C LEU A 146 11.20 -9.70 -10.95
N ALA A 147 10.35 -9.41 -9.97
CA ALA A 147 10.62 -9.64 -8.56
C ALA A 147 10.96 -11.10 -8.28
N LYS A 148 10.12 -12.03 -8.78
CA LYS A 148 10.34 -13.48 -8.66
C LYS A 148 11.65 -13.91 -9.33
N GLN A 149 11.92 -13.43 -10.54
CA GLN A 149 13.15 -13.75 -11.27
C GLN A 149 14.40 -13.24 -10.55
N ALA A 150 14.35 -12.04 -9.99
CA ALA A 150 15.47 -11.43 -9.29
C ALA A 150 15.64 -11.92 -7.84
N GLY A 151 14.64 -12.59 -7.27
CA GLY A 151 14.60 -12.95 -5.85
C GLY A 151 14.46 -11.72 -4.94
N VAL A 152 13.72 -10.68 -5.39
CA VAL A 152 13.49 -9.45 -4.64
C VAL A 152 12.11 -9.50 -4.00
N PRO A 153 11.99 -9.48 -2.66
CA PRO A 153 10.71 -9.38 -1.99
C PRO A 153 10.06 -8.02 -2.29
N TRP A 154 8.77 -8.03 -2.58
CA TRP A 154 7.99 -6.81 -2.78
C TRP A 154 6.59 -6.94 -2.17
N THR A 155 5.97 -5.80 -1.86
CA THR A 155 4.58 -5.70 -1.44
C THR A 155 3.99 -4.36 -1.87
N SER A 156 2.68 -4.30 -2.01
CA SER A 156 1.93 -3.07 -2.28
C SER A 156 0.56 -3.18 -1.63
N ALA A 157 0.08 -2.10 -1.03
CA ALA A 157 -1.24 -2.06 -0.41
C ALA A 157 -1.74 -0.65 -0.14
N SER A 158 -3.05 -0.50 -0.02
CA SER A 158 -3.69 0.66 0.59
C SER A 158 -3.70 0.55 2.11
N SER A 159 -3.46 1.66 2.81
CA SER A 159 -3.58 1.73 4.27
C SER A 159 -4.97 1.35 4.80
N LEU A 160 -6.03 1.42 3.98
CA LEU A 160 -7.38 1.03 4.39
C LEU A 160 -7.49 -0.43 4.86
N ARG A 161 -6.57 -1.31 4.46
CA ARG A 161 -6.51 -2.70 4.96
C ARG A 161 -6.32 -2.79 6.47
N TRP A 162 -5.74 -1.77 7.08
CA TRP A 162 -5.46 -1.71 8.53
C TRP A 162 -6.34 -0.72 9.28
N TYR A 163 -7.32 -0.11 8.61
CA TYR A 163 -8.33 0.69 9.27
C TYR A 163 -9.23 -0.20 10.15
N GLU A 164 -9.75 0.37 11.21
CA GLU A 164 -10.64 -0.32 12.15
C GLU A 164 -11.79 -1.02 11.42
N MET A 165 -12.36 -0.40 10.38
CA MET A 165 -13.42 -1.02 9.56
C MET A 165 -12.96 -2.31 8.85
N ALA A 166 -11.71 -2.40 8.41
CA ALA A 166 -11.20 -3.61 7.78
C ALA A 166 -10.90 -4.71 8.81
N THR A 167 -10.36 -4.35 9.97
CA THR A 167 -9.90 -5.32 10.98
C THR A 167 -11.03 -5.85 11.85
N THR A 168 -12.06 -5.02 12.17
CA THR A 168 -13.19 -5.41 13.05
C THR A 168 -14.36 -5.99 12.29
N MET A 169 -14.51 -5.72 10.98
CA MET A 169 -15.65 -6.19 10.18
C MET A 169 -15.33 -7.44 9.34
N LYS A 170 -14.10 -7.94 9.37
CA LYS A 170 -13.72 -9.18 8.68
C LYS A 170 -14.21 -10.40 9.46
N HIS A 171 -15.03 -11.24 8.82
CA HIS A 171 -15.59 -12.44 9.45
C HIS A 171 -15.58 -13.65 8.50
N ALA A 172 -15.41 -14.85 9.06
CA ALA A 172 -15.38 -16.09 8.29
C ALA A 172 -16.73 -16.43 7.62
N ASP A 173 -17.84 -15.96 8.20
CA ASP A 173 -19.21 -16.17 7.68
C ASP A 173 -19.72 -15.04 6.76
N THR A 174 -18.81 -14.16 6.28
CA THR A 174 -19.14 -13.10 5.33
C THR A 174 -19.75 -13.69 4.04
N LYS A 175 -20.94 -13.21 3.67
CA LYS A 175 -21.67 -13.63 2.46
C LYS A 175 -21.50 -12.66 1.31
N SER A 176 -21.50 -11.37 1.59
CA SER A 176 -21.19 -10.33 0.62
C SER A 176 -20.67 -9.07 1.31
N VAL A 177 -20.03 -8.22 0.54
CA VAL A 177 -19.46 -6.95 0.99
C VAL A 177 -19.82 -5.86 0.00
N MET A 178 -20.16 -4.68 0.50
CA MET A 178 -20.22 -3.46 -0.28
C MET A 178 -19.27 -2.44 0.38
N THR A 179 -18.36 -1.88 -0.41
CA THR A 179 -17.49 -0.80 0.03
C THR A 179 -17.74 0.45 -0.80
N TRP A 180 -17.39 1.61 -0.26
CA TRP A 180 -17.44 2.86 -1.01
C TRP A 180 -16.26 3.76 -0.68
N GLY A 181 -15.98 4.68 -1.59
CA GLY A 181 -14.91 5.65 -1.43
C GLY A 181 -14.81 6.60 -2.63
N PRO A 182 -13.83 7.51 -2.62
CA PRO A 182 -13.62 8.45 -3.70
C PRO A 182 -13.36 7.76 -5.04
N GLY A 183 -13.85 8.37 -6.11
CA GLY A 183 -13.69 7.89 -7.48
C GLY A 183 -13.09 8.87 -8.50
N PRO A 184 -12.33 9.94 -8.10
CA PRO A 184 -11.60 10.71 -9.09
C PRO A 184 -10.67 9.82 -9.92
N GLU A 185 -10.62 10.11 -11.23
CA GLU A 185 -9.83 9.37 -12.22
C GLU A 185 -8.61 10.20 -12.62
N GLU A 186 -7.52 9.54 -12.98
CA GLU A 186 -6.37 10.16 -13.64
C GLU A 186 -6.35 9.73 -15.11
N LYS A 187 -6.48 10.69 -16.02
CA LYS A 187 -6.66 10.44 -17.46
C LYS A 187 -5.45 9.77 -18.13
N THR A 188 -4.29 9.87 -17.52
CA THR A 188 -3.05 9.27 -18.01
C THR A 188 -2.92 7.77 -17.66
N HIS A 189 -3.79 7.27 -16.76
CA HIS A 189 -3.81 5.86 -16.35
C HIS A 189 -4.90 5.09 -17.11
N TYR A 190 -4.53 3.97 -17.72
CA TYR A 190 -5.51 3.09 -18.38
C TYR A 190 -6.55 2.55 -17.38
N LEU A 191 -6.08 2.09 -16.22
CA LEU A 191 -6.97 1.65 -15.14
C LEU A 191 -7.45 2.87 -14.36
N ASP A 192 -8.57 3.45 -14.74
CA ASP A 192 -9.12 4.65 -14.12
C ASP A 192 -9.44 4.47 -12.62
N LEU A 193 -9.82 3.25 -12.20
CA LEU A 193 -10.05 2.91 -10.79
C LEU A 193 -8.75 2.91 -9.95
N SER A 194 -7.58 2.82 -10.58
CA SER A 194 -6.31 2.73 -9.85
C SER A 194 -5.93 4.02 -9.12
N TRP A 195 -6.48 5.18 -9.52
CA TRP A 195 -6.10 6.47 -8.94
C TRP A 195 -6.58 6.66 -7.50
N TYR A 196 -7.91 6.62 -7.28
CA TYR A 196 -8.52 6.72 -5.95
C TYR A 196 -9.37 5.51 -5.57
N ALA A 197 -10.10 4.93 -6.52
CA ALA A 197 -11.00 3.82 -6.26
C ALA A 197 -10.28 2.51 -5.87
N ILE A 198 -8.96 2.44 -6.06
CA ILE A 198 -8.12 1.37 -5.51
C ILE A 198 -8.33 1.19 -4.01
N HIS A 199 -8.55 2.26 -3.25
CA HIS A 199 -8.75 2.19 -1.81
C HIS A 199 -10.00 1.39 -1.41
N PRO A 200 -11.22 1.70 -1.88
CA PRO A 200 -12.38 0.87 -1.57
C PRO A 200 -12.31 -0.53 -2.22
N VAL A 201 -11.61 -0.72 -3.35
CA VAL A 201 -11.34 -2.06 -3.89
C VAL A 201 -10.46 -2.86 -2.92
N GLU A 202 -9.36 -2.29 -2.44
CA GLU A 202 -8.48 -2.90 -1.43
C GLU A 202 -9.25 -3.24 -0.14
N LEU A 203 -10.11 -2.35 0.33
CA LEU A 203 -10.96 -2.60 1.50
C LEU A 203 -11.90 -3.79 1.26
N MET A 204 -12.52 -3.89 0.08
CA MET A 204 -13.36 -5.04 -0.28
C MET A 204 -12.56 -6.36 -0.22
N TYR A 205 -11.36 -6.38 -0.81
CA TYR A 205 -10.49 -7.55 -0.77
C TYR A 205 -10.00 -7.88 0.65
N ALA A 206 -9.70 -6.88 1.47
CA ALA A 206 -9.36 -7.10 2.88
C ALA A 206 -10.47 -7.82 3.66
N LEU A 207 -11.75 -7.53 3.34
CA LEU A 207 -12.93 -8.12 3.97
C LEU A 207 -13.32 -9.49 3.38
N MET A 208 -13.13 -9.68 2.08
CA MET A 208 -13.58 -10.89 1.35
C MET A 208 -12.46 -11.89 1.07
N GLY A 209 -11.20 -11.43 0.96
CA GLY A 209 -10.10 -12.21 0.39
C GLY A 209 -10.21 -12.39 -1.13
N PRO A 210 -9.20 -13.03 -1.75
CA PRO A 210 -9.14 -13.30 -3.18
C PRO A 210 -10.16 -14.35 -3.65
N GLY A 211 -10.32 -14.49 -4.97
CA GLY A 211 -11.17 -15.48 -5.59
C GLY A 211 -12.29 -14.91 -6.48
N CYS A 212 -12.18 -13.64 -6.88
CA CYS A 212 -13.08 -13.04 -7.86
C CYS A 212 -12.88 -13.68 -9.25
N VAL A 213 -13.99 -13.98 -9.95
CA VAL A 213 -13.94 -14.65 -11.26
C VAL A 213 -14.59 -13.83 -12.37
N GLU A 214 -15.46 -12.88 -12.05
CA GLU A 214 -16.19 -12.05 -13.02
C GLU A 214 -16.49 -10.68 -12.42
N VAL A 215 -16.42 -9.63 -13.24
CA VAL A 215 -16.72 -8.24 -12.85
C VAL A 215 -17.64 -7.58 -13.86
N SER A 216 -18.61 -6.82 -13.34
CA SER A 216 -19.40 -5.86 -14.13
C SER A 216 -19.30 -4.45 -13.53
N ARG A 217 -19.39 -3.41 -14.40
CA ARG A 217 -19.32 -2.00 -13.99
C ARG A 217 -20.37 -1.17 -14.69
N THR A 218 -21.19 -0.48 -13.91
CA THR A 218 -22.13 0.53 -14.37
C THR A 218 -21.64 1.89 -13.96
N SER A 219 -21.54 2.83 -14.91
CA SER A 219 -21.03 4.18 -14.68
C SER A 219 -22.15 5.20 -14.74
N ALA A 220 -22.09 6.20 -13.84
CA ALA A 220 -22.95 7.37 -13.79
C ALA A 220 -22.12 8.63 -13.60
N ALA A 221 -22.72 9.80 -13.74
CA ALA A 221 -22.00 11.08 -13.61
C ALA A 221 -21.38 11.29 -12.22
N ASP A 222 -22.05 10.78 -11.17
CA ASP A 222 -21.64 10.92 -9.78
C ASP A 222 -20.78 9.76 -9.27
N GLY A 223 -20.39 8.81 -10.14
CA GLY A 223 -19.53 7.67 -9.82
C GLY A 223 -19.98 6.36 -10.46
N ASP A 224 -19.36 5.28 -10.01
CA ASP A 224 -19.56 3.95 -10.60
C ASP A 224 -20.06 2.96 -9.55
N MET A 225 -20.77 1.93 -9.99
CA MET A 225 -21.04 0.71 -9.25
C MET A 225 -20.31 -0.45 -9.93
N ILE A 226 -19.38 -1.04 -9.22
CA ILE A 226 -18.61 -2.19 -9.67
C ILE A 226 -19.06 -3.41 -8.86
N VAL A 227 -19.36 -4.53 -9.53
CA VAL A 227 -19.81 -5.76 -8.88
C VAL A 227 -18.93 -6.92 -9.34
N GLY A 228 -18.33 -7.61 -8.38
CA GLY A 228 -17.55 -8.82 -8.61
C GLY A 228 -18.27 -10.06 -8.07
N LYS A 229 -18.13 -11.19 -8.78
CA LYS A 229 -18.55 -12.52 -8.33
C LYS A 229 -17.35 -13.33 -7.95
N TRP A 230 -17.39 -13.96 -6.79
CA TRP A 230 -16.39 -14.91 -6.30
C TRP A 230 -16.72 -16.34 -6.71
N LYS A 231 -15.70 -17.17 -6.87
CA LYS A 231 -15.83 -18.59 -7.23
C LYS A 231 -16.70 -19.42 -6.28
N ASP A 232 -16.82 -18.98 -5.03
CA ASP A 232 -17.65 -19.61 -3.99
C ASP A 232 -19.09 -19.05 -3.92
N GLY A 233 -19.49 -18.20 -4.90
CA GLY A 233 -20.81 -17.61 -5.00
C GLY A 233 -21.00 -16.31 -4.22
N ARG A 234 -20.02 -15.84 -3.46
CA ARG A 234 -20.08 -14.53 -2.79
C ARG A 234 -20.06 -13.39 -3.81
N ILE A 235 -20.61 -12.25 -3.41
CA ILE A 235 -20.63 -11.01 -4.21
C ILE A 235 -19.95 -9.90 -3.43
N GLY A 236 -18.98 -9.24 -4.07
CA GLY A 236 -18.39 -8.00 -3.59
C GLY A 236 -18.77 -6.84 -4.49
N SER A 237 -19.01 -5.67 -3.92
CA SER A 237 -19.32 -4.47 -4.70
C SER A 237 -18.59 -3.25 -4.20
N VAL A 238 -18.27 -2.33 -5.10
CA VAL A 238 -17.62 -1.06 -4.82
C VAL A 238 -18.46 0.07 -5.41
N ARG A 239 -18.84 1.07 -4.60
CA ARG A 239 -19.43 2.33 -5.05
C ARG A 239 -18.38 3.42 -4.99
N THR A 240 -18.09 4.05 -6.12
CA THR A 240 -17.19 5.22 -6.15
C THR A 240 -17.99 6.51 -6.16
N GLY A 241 -17.54 7.55 -5.45
CA GLY A 241 -18.18 8.87 -5.42
C GLY A 241 -17.33 9.94 -6.10
N LYS A 242 -17.94 10.75 -6.96
CA LYS A 242 -17.34 11.91 -7.64
C LYS A 242 -18.05 13.20 -7.24
N PRO A 243 -17.37 14.31 -6.97
CA PRO A 243 -15.89 14.47 -7.02
C PRO A 243 -15.16 13.82 -5.86
N TYR A 244 -15.83 13.47 -4.76
CA TYR A 244 -15.26 12.83 -3.57
C TYR A 244 -16.37 12.18 -2.72
N SER A 245 -16.03 11.17 -1.93
CA SER A 245 -16.89 10.58 -0.90
C SER A 245 -16.06 10.05 0.25
N ASP A 246 -16.68 9.89 1.42
CA ASP A 246 -16.07 9.18 2.55
C ASP A 246 -15.85 7.71 2.22
N TYR A 247 -14.96 7.05 2.99
CA TYR A 247 -14.78 5.61 2.94
C TYR A 247 -15.74 4.89 3.88
N GLY A 248 -16.21 3.72 3.45
CA GLY A 248 -17.02 2.87 4.30
C GLY A 248 -17.25 1.47 3.75
N ALA A 249 -17.91 0.64 4.56
CA ALA A 249 -18.23 -0.74 4.23
C ALA A 249 -19.55 -1.20 4.84
N LEU A 250 -20.23 -2.10 4.13
CA LEU A 250 -21.29 -2.98 4.60
C LEU A 250 -20.82 -4.43 4.45
N VAL A 251 -20.96 -5.21 5.52
CA VAL A 251 -20.65 -6.64 5.51
C VAL A 251 -21.92 -7.42 5.83
N PHE A 252 -22.37 -8.22 4.89
CA PHE A 252 -23.56 -9.06 5.02
C PHE A 252 -23.14 -10.45 5.51
N ARG A 253 -23.70 -10.87 6.66
CA ARG A 253 -23.40 -12.12 7.34
C ARG A 253 -24.70 -12.85 7.62
N GLY A 254 -24.93 -14.00 7.05
CA GLY A 254 -26.09 -14.79 7.34
C GLY A 254 -27.38 -13.97 7.59
N LYS A 255 -27.73 -13.74 8.86
CA LYS A 255 -28.91 -12.97 9.27
C LYS A 255 -28.60 -11.54 9.72
N THR A 256 -27.35 -11.11 9.72
CA THR A 256 -26.93 -9.79 10.22
C THR A 256 -26.15 -9.01 9.18
N THR A 257 -26.29 -7.70 9.22
CA THR A 257 -25.49 -6.76 8.41
C THR A 257 -24.73 -5.86 9.36
N MET A 258 -23.43 -5.71 9.09
CA MET A 258 -22.56 -4.77 9.78
C MET A 258 -22.32 -3.57 8.87
N GLN A 259 -22.40 -2.37 9.43
CA GLN A 259 -22.05 -1.12 8.74
C GLN A 259 -20.89 -0.47 9.45
N SER A 260 -19.92 0.02 8.66
CA SER A 260 -18.81 0.82 9.22
C SER A 260 -19.35 2.11 9.84
N ASN A 261 -18.77 2.49 10.97
CA ASN A 261 -19.08 3.76 11.61
C ASN A 261 -18.10 4.83 11.08
N PRO A 262 -18.56 6.05 10.73
CA PRO A 262 -17.68 7.16 10.36
C PRO A 262 -16.63 7.54 11.41
N LYS A 263 -16.83 7.12 12.67
CA LYS A 263 -15.84 7.30 13.75
C LYS A 263 -14.74 6.25 13.78
N MET A 264 -14.84 5.17 12.99
CA MET A 264 -13.79 4.16 12.87
C MET A 264 -12.50 4.80 12.40
N ARG A 265 -11.44 4.54 13.14
CA ARG A 265 -10.16 5.20 12.95
C ARG A 265 -9.26 4.40 12.03
N GLY A 266 -8.33 5.08 11.42
CA GLY A 266 -7.28 4.50 10.63
C GLY A 266 -6.14 5.49 10.43
N GLY A 267 -5.04 4.98 9.94
CA GLY A 267 -3.84 5.77 9.68
C GLY A 267 -2.74 4.89 9.13
N TYR A 268 -1.63 5.50 8.84
CA TYR A 268 -0.50 4.79 8.23
C TYR A 268 0.30 3.93 9.23
N GLY A 269 0.27 4.26 10.53
CA GLY A 269 1.14 3.64 11.53
C GLY A 269 1.08 2.11 11.54
N THR A 270 -0.11 1.51 11.51
CA THR A 270 -0.26 0.04 11.49
C THR A 270 0.30 -0.56 10.21
N MET A 271 0.02 0.04 9.05
CA MET A 271 0.61 -0.40 7.77
C MET A 271 2.14 -0.33 7.82
N LEU A 272 2.69 0.79 8.28
CA LEU A 272 4.13 0.99 8.34
C LEU A 272 4.82 0.02 9.33
N ALA A 273 4.16 -0.34 10.43
CA ALA A 273 4.65 -1.38 11.33
C ALA A 273 4.71 -2.77 10.66
N GLU A 274 3.70 -3.13 9.85
CA GLU A 274 3.73 -4.35 9.05
C GLU A 274 4.84 -4.29 7.96
N LEU A 275 5.09 -3.12 7.36
CA LEU A 275 6.21 -2.95 6.43
C LEU A 275 7.58 -3.14 7.11
N VAL A 276 7.76 -2.69 8.35
CA VAL A 276 9.01 -2.94 9.11
C VAL A 276 9.23 -4.44 9.31
N LYS A 277 8.18 -5.21 9.64
CA LYS A 277 8.27 -6.67 9.72
C LYS A 277 8.64 -7.28 8.37
N PHE A 278 7.94 -6.88 7.30
CA PHE A 278 8.25 -7.33 5.95
C PHE A 278 9.71 -7.06 5.57
N PHE A 279 10.24 -5.87 5.84
CA PHE A 279 11.63 -5.53 5.53
C PHE A 279 12.65 -6.30 6.36
N ARG A 280 12.29 -6.74 7.59
CA ARG A 280 13.19 -7.48 8.49
C ARG A 280 13.22 -8.98 8.21
N ASP A 281 12.07 -9.60 8.02
CA ASP A 281 11.93 -11.06 7.98
C ASP A 281 11.27 -11.61 6.71
N GLY A 282 10.82 -10.72 5.80
CA GLY A 282 10.16 -11.10 4.55
C GLY A 282 8.69 -11.47 4.70
N THR A 283 8.09 -11.31 5.88
CA THR A 283 6.65 -11.60 6.10
C THR A 283 5.80 -10.64 5.28
N LEU A 284 5.14 -11.14 4.23
CA LEU A 284 4.28 -10.34 3.37
C LEU A 284 3.02 -9.89 4.12
N PRO A 285 2.76 -8.57 4.23
CA PRO A 285 1.52 -8.07 4.84
C PRO A 285 0.29 -8.37 3.97
N VAL A 286 0.48 -8.50 2.67
CA VAL A 286 -0.53 -8.92 1.69
C VAL A 286 0.12 -9.89 0.71
N PRO A 287 -0.50 -11.06 0.43
CA PRO A 287 0.00 -11.96 -0.61
C PRO A 287 0.07 -11.26 -1.96
N ASN A 288 1.19 -11.40 -2.67
CA ASN A 288 1.38 -10.73 -3.97
C ASN A 288 0.33 -11.15 -5.01
N GLU A 289 -0.12 -12.40 -4.95
CA GLU A 289 -1.18 -12.94 -5.83
C GLU A 289 -2.50 -12.21 -5.60
N GLU A 290 -2.83 -11.82 -4.36
CA GLU A 290 -4.02 -11.01 -4.06
C GLU A 290 -3.90 -9.61 -4.65
N THR A 291 -2.72 -8.98 -4.54
CA THR A 291 -2.46 -7.68 -5.16
C THR A 291 -2.62 -7.75 -6.69
N ILE A 292 -2.11 -8.80 -7.33
CA ILE A 292 -2.29 -9.01 -8.79
C ILE A 292 -3.76 -9.26 -9.14
N GLU A 293 -4.52 -10.00 -8.31
CA GLU A 293 -5.97 -10.21 -8.52
C GLU A 293 -6.74 -8.89 -8.41
N ILE A 294 -6.37 -7.98 -7.50
CA ILE A 294 -6.95 -6.63 -7.41
C ILE A 294 -6.76 -5.86 -8.72
N PHE A 295 -5.58 -5.95 -9.34
CA PHE A 295 -5.33 -5.34 -10.64
C PHE A 295 -6.13 -6.01 -11.76
N ALA A 296 -6.27 -7.34 -11.73
CA ALA A 296 -7.15 -8.07 -12.68
C ALA A 296 -8.63 -7.70 -12.50
N PHE A 297 -9.08 -7.46 -11.26
CA PHE A 297 -10.41 -6.94 -10.96
C PHE A 297 -10.63 -5.56 -11.59
N MET A 298 -9.69 -4.62 -11.41
CA MET A 298 -9.79 -3.28 -11.99
C MET A 298 -9.74 -3.31 -13.54
N ASP A 299 -8.90 -4.17 -14.12
CA ASP A 299 -8.81 -4.37 -15.57
C ASP A 299 -10.12 -4.94 -16.15
N ALA A 300 -10.72 -5.94 -15.48
CA ALA A 300 -12.02 -6.47 -15.87
C ALA A 300 -13.13 -5.42 -15.72
N ALA A 301 -13.09 -4.59 -14.68
CA ALA A 301 -14.00 -3.47 -14.50
C ALA A 301 -13.87 -2.41 -15.61
N GLN A 302 -12.63 -2.08 -16.02
CA GLN A 302 -12.35 -1.18 -17.13
C GLN A 302 -12.95 -1.73 -18.45
N LYS A 303 -12.66 -2.98 -18.75
CA LYS A 303 -13.19 -3.67 -19.92
C LYS A 303 -14.73 -3.80 -19.91
N SER A 304 -15.32 -3.96 -18.72
CA SER A 304 -16.79 -3.96 -18.56
C SER A 304 -17.39 -2.58 -18.87
N LYS A 305 -16.79 -1.49 -18.39
CA LYS A 305 -17.17 -0.11 -18.73
C LYS A 305 -17.17 0.10 -20.24
N GLU A 306 -16.08 -0.28 -20.92
CA GLU A 306 -15.94 -0.18 -22.39
C GLU A 306 -16.97 -1.00 -23.17
N LYS A 307 -17.47 -2.10 -22.58
CA LYS A 307 -18.51 -2.97 -23.14
C LYS A 307 -19.92 -2.63 -22.69
N GLY A 308 -20.15 -1.41 -22.17
CA GLY A 308 -21.47 -0.95 -21.73
C GLY A 308 -22.01 -1.67 -20.49
N GLY A 309 -21.11 -2.09 -19.58
CA GLY A 309 -21.48 -2.74 -18.32
C GLY A 309 -21.59 -4.28 -18.37
N ARG A 310 -21.29 -4.90 -19.51
CA ARG A 310 -21.36 -6.37 -19.64
C ARG A 310 -20.33 -7.04 -18.73
N PRO A 311 -20.66 -8.20 -18.12
CA PRO A 311 -19.73 -8.96 -17.31
C PRO A 311 -18.47 -9.36 -18.07
N VAL A 312 -17.33 -9.29 -17.41
CA VAL A 312 -16.00 -9.67 -17.92
C VAL A 312 -15.33 -10.61 -16.94
N ALA A 313 -14.88 -11.76 -17.42
CA ALA A 313 -14.11 -12.71 -16.60
C ALA A 313 -12.71 -12.15 -16.27
N LEU A 314 -12.23 -12.41 -15.06
CA LEU A 314 -10.84 -12.13 -14.69
C LEU A 314 -9.89 -13.06 -15.47
N ARG A 315 -8.81 -12.51 -15.98
CA ARG A 315 -7.77 -13.25 -16.74
C ARG A 315 -6.38 -12.90 -16.21
#